data_6844e395eef34ec3a257906f6fdb9d23
#
_entry.id   6844e395eef34ec3a257906f6fdb9d23
#
_cell.length_a   1.000
_cell.length_b   1.000
_cell.length_c   1.000
_cell.angle_alpha   90.00
_cell.angle_beta   90.00
_cell.angle_gamma   90.00
#
_symmetry.space_group_name_H-M   'P 1'
#
loop_
_entity.id
_entity.type
_entity.pdbx_description
1 polymer ?
#
loop_
_entity_poly.entity_id
_entity_poly.type
_entity_poly.pdbx_seq_one_letter_code
_entity_poly.pdbx_strand_id
1 'polypeptide(L)'
;MLLDHEEPTNYEEATMSPDFAKWLEAMKSEMGSMYENKVWTLVNFPGDWQAIENKWIFKKKIDADANVTVYKARLVAKGFRKVQGVDYNETLSSVAMLKSFQIMLAIATFYDYEIWQMDVKTVFLNGYIKQELYMMQLEGFIDPKGANKVCKLQRSIYGLVQASRSWNIRFDSVIKAYGFIQTFGEACIYKKVSGSSVAFLILYVDKILLIGNDTEFLNGIKGYLNKNFSMKDLGEAAYILGIKIYRDRSRCLIELSQSTYLDKVLKKFKMDQSKKGFLPVLQGVKLS
;
A
#
# COMPACT_ATOMS: atom_id res chain seq x y z
N MET A 1 10.31 -13.24 27.67
CA MET A 1 11.41 -12.66 26.92
C MET A 1 10.89 -12.46 25.50
N LEU A 2 10.45 -11.25 25.13
CA LEU A 2 10.09 -10.96 23.75
C LEU A 2 11.40 -11.03 22.98
N LEU A 3 11.55 -12.03 22.12
CA LEU A 3 12.56 -12.01 21.07
C LEU A 3 12.16 -10.86 20.15
N ASP A 4 12.66 -9.66 20.44
CA ASP A 4 12.73 -8.60 19.48
C ASP A 4 13.66 -9.14 18.39
N HIS A 5 13.08 -9.60 17.30
CA HIS A 5 13.84 -9.93 16.10
C HIS A 5 14.35 -8.60 15.57
N GLU A 6 15.51 -8.17 16.08
CA GLU A 6 16.14 -6.91 15.68
C GLU A 6 16.24 -6.89 14.16
N GLU A 7 15.45 -6.03 13.56
CA GLU A 7 15.50 -5.77 12.13
C GLU A 7 16.69 -4.82 11.90
N PRO A 8 17.55 -5.06 10.91
CA PRO A 8 18.63 -4.14 10.59
C PRO A 8 18.07 -2.73 10.30
N THR A 9 18.75 -1.71 10.79
CA THR A 9 18.35 -0.30 10.58
C THR A 9 19.01 0.32 9.36
N ASN A 10 20.10 -0.28 8.87
CA ASN A 10 20.89 0.17 7.72
C ASN A 10 21.50 -1.01 6.95
N TYR A 11 22.17 -0.71 5.84
CA TYR A 11 22.80 -1.72 4.97
C TYR A 11 23.93 -2.46 5.69
N GLU A 12 24.76 -1.76 6.43
CA GLU A 12 25.90 -2.33 7.15
C GLU A 12 25.44 -3.38 8.19
N GLU A 13 24.44 -3.05 9.01
CA GLU A 13 23.85 -4.01 9.95
C GLU A 13 23.25 -5.23 9.25
N ALA A 14 22.61 -5.03 8.09
CA ALA A 14 22.07 -6.13 7.30
C ALA A 14 23.18 -7.06 6.78
N THR A 15 24.33 -6.51 6.39
CA THR A 15 25.49 -7.31 5.91
C THR A 15 26.17 -8.08 7.03
N MET A 16 26.13 -7.58 8.26
CA MET A 16 26.69 -8.24 9.45
C MET A 16 25.71 -9.24 10.09
N SER A 17 24.44 -9.24 9.66
CA SER A 17 23.40 -10.11 10.21
C SER A 17 23.63 -11.58 9.84
N PRO A 18 23.33 -12.55 10.74
CA PRO A 18 23.28 -13.97 10.40
C PRO A 18 22.35 -14.28 9.23
N ASP A 19 21.32 -13.45 9.02
CA ASP A 19 20.33 -13.58 7.94
C ASP A 19 20.74 -12.81 6.66
N PHE A 20 21.98 -12.39 6.50
CA PHE A 20 22.45 -11.56 5.38
C PHE A 20 22.02 -12.07 4.00
N ALA A 21 22.16 -13.39 3.75
CA ALA A 21 21.77 -13.96 2.46
C ALA A 21 20.28 -13.71 2.12
N LYS A 22 19.39 -13.77 3.12
CA LYS A 22 17.95 -13.50 2.96
C LYS A 22 17.68 -12.00 2.78
N TRP A 23 18.42 -11.14 3.49
CA TRP A 23 18.33 -9.70 3.29
C TRP A 23 18.83 -9.28 1.91
N LEU A 24 19.92 -9.86 1.45
CA LEU A 24 20.47 -9.59 0.11
C LEU A 24 19.48 -10.01 -0.98
N GLU A 25 18.82 -11.15 -0.84
CA GLU A 25 17.76 -11.58 -1.75
C GLU A 25 16.60 -10.60 -1.75
N ALA A 26 16.15 -10.15 -0.58
CA ALA A 26 15.09 -9.15 -0.46
C ALA A 26 15.46 -7.81 -1.11
N MET A 27 16.70 -7.35 -0.92
CA MET A 27 17.23 -6.14 -1.58
C MET A 27 17.31 -6.30 -3.10
N LYS A 28 17.80 -7.43 -3.60
CA LYS A 28 17.85 -7.74 -5.04
C LYS A 28 16.45 -7.77 -5.66
N SER A 29 15.47 -8.32 -4.96
CA SER A 29 14.06 -8.33 -5.39
C SER A 29 13.49 -6.91 -5.51
N GLU A 30 13.78 -6.04 -4.55
CA GLU A 30 13.38 -4.62 -4.59
C GLU A 30 14.05 -3.89 -5.76
N MET A 31 15.35 -4.10 -5.94
CA MET A 31 16.10 -3.52 -7.09
C MET A 31 15.56 -4.02 -8.42
N GLY A 32 15.24 -5.30 -8.54
CA GLY A 32 14.58 -5.87 -9.73
C GLY A 32 13.29 -5.12 -10.05
N SER A 33 12.44 -4.87 -9.04
CA SER A 33 11.22 -4.09 -9.20
C SER A 33 11.49 -2.66 -9.66
N MET A 34 12.57 -2.01 -9.18
CA MET A 34 12.96 -0.68 -9.63
C MET A 34 13.38 -0.67 -11.11
N TYR A 35 14.17 -1.65 -11.54
CA TYR A 35 14.61 -1.78 -12.94
C TYR A 35 13.44 -2.10 -13.89
N GLU A 36 12.59 -3.06 -13.55
CA GLU A 36 11.40 -3.42 -14.33
C GLU A 36 10.47 -2.23 -14.54
N ASN A 37 10.28 -1.41 -13.50
CA ASN A 37 9.46 -0.20 -13.57
C ASN A 37 10.21 1.01 -14.15
N LYS A 38 11.49 0.89 -14.52
CA LYS A 38 12.31 1.99 -15.05
C LYS A 38 12.23 3.23 -14.16
N VAL A 39 12.47 3.03 -12.85
CA VAL A 39 12.25 4.07 -11.84
C VAL A 39 13.19 5.26 -12.02
N TRP A 40 14.40 5.03 -12.52
CA TRP A 40 15.41 6.08 -12.78
C TRP A 40 16.30 5.76 -13.97
N THR A 41 17.04 6.77 -14.40
CA THR A 41 18.20 6.65 -15.28
C THR A 41 19.42 7.23 -14.58
N LEU A 42 20.61 6.62 -14.81
CA LEU A 42 21.88 7.15 -14.32
C LEU A 42 22.34 8.31 -15.18
N VAL A 43 22.56 9.46 -14.58
CA VAL A 43 23.02 10.68 -15.24
C VAL A 43 24.21 11.31 -14.50
N ASN A 44 24.99 12.13 -15.18
CA ASN A 44 25.97 12.97 -14.50
C ASN A 44 25.23 13.95 -13.58
N PHE A 45 25.78 14.17 -12.39
CA PHE A 45 25.15 15.07 -11.43
C PHE A 45 25.22 16.52 -11.93
N PRO A 46 24.08 17.20 -12.13
CA PRO A 46 24.07 18.63 -12.45
C PRO A 46 24.45 19.40 -11.17
N GLY A 47 25.53 20.18 -11.25
CA GLY A 47 26.18 20.79 -10.08
C GLY A 47 25.30 21.73 -9.22
N ASP A 48 24.22 22.24 -9.82
CA ASP A 48 23.31 23.20 -9.16
C ASP A 48 22.15 22.52 -8.38
N TRP A 49 22.12 21.18 -8.34
CA TRP A 49 21.05 20.42 -7.71
C TRP A 49 21.50 19.70 -6.44
N GLN A 50 20.57 19.52 -5.51
CA GLN A 50 20.79 18.68 -4.34
C GLN A 50 20.19 17.29 -4.55
N ALA A 51 21.04 16.26 -4.54
CA ALA A 51 20.58 14.88 -4.61
C ALA A 51 19.90 14.45 -3.30
N ILE A 52 18.77 13.76 -3.45
CA ILE A 52 18.05 13.19 -2.30
C ILE A 52 18.82 11.97 -1.80
N GLU A 53 19.05 11.91 -0.51
CA GLU A 53 19.55 10.70 0.14
C GLU A 53 18.46 9.62 0.17
N ASN A 54 18.89 8.39 0.33
CA ASN A 54 18.01 7.25 0.52
C ASN A 54 18.46 6.38 1.69
N LYS A 55 17.66 5.39 2.02
CA LYS A 55 17.99 4.36 2.99
C LYS A 55 17.24 3.06 2.68
N TRP A 56 17.81 1.97 3.14
CA TRP A 56 17.12 0.71 3.24
C TRP A 56 16.21 0.67 4.48
N ILE A 57 15.04 0.06 4.34
CA ILE A 57 14.17 -0.32 5.45
C ILE A 57 13.94 -1.83 5.34
N PHE A 58 14.29 -2.53 6.39
CA PHE A 58 14.17 -3.97 6.51
C PHE A 58 12.96 -4.34 7.35
N LYS A 59 12.27 -5.42 7.00
CA LYS A 59 11.09 -5.89 7.72
C LYS A 59 10.99 -7.41 7.66
N LYS A 60 10.89 -8.07 8.81
CA LYS A 60 10.53 -9.48 8.92
C LYS A 60 9.01 -9.60 9.00
N LYS A 61 8.42 -10.49 8.23
CA LYS A 61 7.04 -10.93 8.45
C LYS A 61 7.07 -12.22 9.21
N ILE A 62 6.28 -12.28 10.28
CA ILE A 62 6.14 -13.44 11.13
C ILE A 62 4.74 -14.03 10.99
N ASP A 63 4.62 -15.35 11.12
CA ASP A 63 3.33 -16.05 11.21
C ASP A 63 2.74 -15.99 12.63
N ALA A 64 1.67 -16.74 12.86
CA ALA A 64 1.00 -16.80 14.16
C ALA A 64 1.87 -17.47 15.25
N ASP A 65 2.81 -18.33 14.83
CA ASP A 65 3.72 -19.08 15.69
C ASP A 65 5.05 -18.37 15.91
N ALA A 66 5.14 -17.09 15.51
CA ALA A 66 6.33 -16.23 15.58
C ALA A 66 7.51 -16.68 14.69
N ASN A 67 7.30 -17.55 13.69
CA ASN A 67 8.33 -17.90 12.73
C ASN A 67 8.44 -16.83 11.64
N VAL A 68 9.67 -16.49 11.24
CA VAL A 68 9.89 -15.54 10.14
C VAL A 68 9.56 -16.21 8.81
N THR A 69 8.51 -15.72 8.14
CA THR A 69 8.03 -16.25 6.86
C THR A 69 8.58 -15.51 5.65
N VAL A 70 8.84 -14.21 5.77
CA VAL A 70 9.30 -13.37 4.66
C VAL A 70 10.24 -12.29 5.17
N TYR A 71 11.37 -12.11 4.48
CA TYR A 71 12.25 -10.96 4.60
C TYR A 71 11.88 -9.94 3.53
N LYS A 72 11.71 -8.69 3.91
CA LYS A 72 11.44 -7.57 2.99
C LYS A 72 12.46 -6.47 3.17
N ALA A 73 13.02 -5.99 2.07
CA ALA A 73 13.76 -4.76 2.02
C ALA A 73 13.01 -3.74 1.16
N ARG A 74 13.02 -2.49 1.54
CA ARG A 74 12.46 -1.38 0.75
C ARG A 74 13.45 -0.26 0.63
N LEU A 75 13.61 0.23 -0.58
CA LEU A 75 14.30 1.48 -0.83
C LEU A 75 13.39 2.65 -0.50
N VAL A 76 13.84 3.55 0.35
CA VAL A 76 13.08 4.72 0.79
C VAL A 76 13.90 5.99 0.62
N ALA A 77 13.39 6.96 -0.16
CA ALA A 77 13.99 8.27 -0.26
C ALA A 77 13.81 9.06 1.04
N LYS A 78 14.81 9.86 1.42
CA LYS A 78 14.69 10.80 2.53
C LYS A 78 14.01 12.11 2.06
N GLY A 79 12.81 11.97 1.49
CA GLY A 79 12.05 13.05 0.83
C GLY A 79 11.55 14.15 1.77
N PHE A 80 11.57 13.92 3.09
CA PHE A 80 11.13 14.90 4.10
C PHE A 80 12.00 16.16 4.16
N ARG A 81 13.18 16.15 3.53
CA ARG A 81 14.06 17.34 3.40
C ARG A 81 13.61 18.30 2.30
N LYS A 82 12.59 17.92 1.49
CA LYS A 82 12.08 18.73 0.40
C LYS A 82 11.05 19.73 0.88
N VAL A 83 11.03 20.93 0.28
CA VAL A 83 10.23 22.07 0.72
C VAL A 83 8.99 22.21 -0.15
N GLN A 84 7.82 22.41 0.49
CA GLN A 84 6.57 22.69 -0.19
C GLN A 84 6.63 24.01 -0.96
N GLY A 85 6.08 24.04 -2.16
CA GLY A 85 6.09 25.21 -3.06
C GLY A 85 7.34 25.30 -3.95
N VAL A 86 8.45 24.62 -3.58
CA VAL A 86 9.69 24.57 -4.35
C VAL A 86 9.86 23.17 -5.00
N ASP A 87 9.84 22.13 -4.18
CA ASP A 87 10.08 20.76 -4.62
C ASP A 87 8.78 20.01 -4.95
N TYR A 88 7.66 20.42 -4.39
CA TYR A 88 6.33 19.86 -4.66
C TYR A 88 5.22 20.87 -4.30
N ASN A 89 4.10 20.81 -5.01
CA ASN A 89 2.95 21.72 -4.77
C ASN A 89 1.89 21.10 -3.86
N GLU A 90 1.58 19.83 -4.06
CA GLU A 90 0.55 19.11 -3.31
C GLU A 90 1.00 17.68 -2.99
N THR A 91 0.74 17.25 -1.78
CA THR A 91 1.17 15.95 -1.24
C THR A 91 0.03 15.01 -0.92
N LEU A 92 -1.15 15.57 -0.67
CA LEU A 92 -2.30 14.80 -0.21
C LEU A 92 -2.84 13.90 -1.32
N SER A 93 -3.00 12.64 -1.00
CA SER A 93 -3.79 11.67 -1.75
C SER A 93 -5.05 11.39 -0.96
N SER A 94 -6.18 11.41 -1.64
CA SER A 94 -7.43 11.00 -1.04
C SER A 94 -7.34 9.53 -0.61
N VAL A 95 -7.95 9.21 0.51
CA VAL A 95 -8.10 7.85 1.02
C VAL A 95 -9.59 7.64 1.27
N ALA A 96 -10.14 6.50 0.84
CA ALA A 96 -11.55 6.19 1.09
C ALA A 96 -11.85 6.15 2.58
N MET A 97 -12.94 6.80 2.99
CA MET A 97 -13.37 6.80 4.39
C MET A 97 -13.90 5.42 4.80
N LEU A 98 -13.71 5.04 6.07
CA LEU A 98 -14.22 3.78 6.59
C LEU A 98 -15.76 3.68 6.43
N LYS A 99 -16.47 4.79 6.63
CA LYS A 99 -17.93 4.85 6.41
C LYS A 99 -18.31 4.49 4.98
N SER A 100 -17.55 4.92 4.01
CA SER A 100 -17.79 4.62 2.59
C SER A 100 -17.63 3.14 2.30
N PHE A 101 -16.64 2.47 2.89
CA PHE A 101 -16.54 1.00 2.83
C PHE A 101 -17.77 0.32 3.45
N GLN A 102 -18.20 0.75 4.63
CA GLN A 102 -19.38 0.18 5.31
C GLN A 102 -20.64 0.32 4.46
N ILE A 103 -20.87 1.49 3.86
CA ILE A 103 -22.00 1.74 2.95
C ILE A 103 -21.94 0.82 1.74
N MET A 104 -20.77 0.71 1.10
CA MET A 104 -20.61 -0.12 -0.08
C MET A 104 -20.77 -1.61 0.21
N LEU A 105 -20.31 -2.08 1.37
CA LEU A 105 -20.53 -3.44 1.82
C LEU A 105 -22.01 -3.70 2.14
N ALA A 106 -22.72 -2.74 2.73
CA ALA A 106 -24.17 -2.85 2.96
C ALA A 106 -24.96 -2.93 1.64
N ILE A 107 -24.60 -2.08 0.64
CA ILE A 107 -25.19 -2.14 -0.70
C ILE A 107 -24.93 -3.50 -1.34
N ALA A 108 -23.68 -3.98 -1.28
CA ALA A 108 -23.29 -5.27 -1.84
C ALA A 108 -24.05 -6.43 -1.19
N THR A 109 -24.31 -6.35 0.11
CA THR A 109 -25.07 -7.37 0.83
C THR A 109 -26.54 -7.33 0.45
N PHE A 110 -27.15 -6.15 0.38
CA PHE A 110 -28.56 -5.97 0.05
C PHE A 110 -28.91 -6.47 -1.38
N TYR A 111 -28.04 -6.19 -2.36
CA TYR A 111 -28.22 -6.59 -3.75
C TYR A 111 -27.55 -7.91 -4.13
N ASP A 112 -26.93 -8.59 -3.16
CA ASP A 112 -26.13 -9.82 -3.34
C ASP A 112 -25.02 -9.70 -4.38
N TYR A 113 -24.33 -8.54 -4.43
CA TYR A 113 -23.20 -8.31 -5.33
C TYR A 113 -21.97 -9.10 -4.91
N GLU A 114 -21.11 -9.45 -5.86
CA GLU A 114 -19.77 -9.96 -5.60
C GLU A 114 -18.92 -8.88 -4.94
N ILE A 115 -18.01 -9.31 -4.04
CA ILE A 115 -17.07 -8.43 -3.34
C ILE A 115 -15.68 -9.05 -3.47
N TRP A 116 -14.88 -8.55 -4.40
CA TRP A 116 -13.56 -9.07 -4.70
C TRP A 116 -12.46 -8.09 -4.29
N GLN A 117 -11.30 -8.63 -3.96
CA GLN A 117 -10.16 -7.83 -3.54
C GLN A 117 -8.95 -8.07 -4.44
N MET A 118 -8.26 -6.98 -4.79
CA MET A 118 -6.99 -7.00 -5.50
C MET A 118 -5.97 -6.15 -4.75
N ASP A 119 -4.68 -6.47 -4.94
CA ASP A 119 -3.55 -5.77 -4.32
C ASP A 119 -2.58 -5.31 -5.41
N VAL A 120 -2.21 -4.03 -5.39
CA VAL A 120 -1.27 -3.46 -6.38
C VAL A 120 0.15 -3.65 -5.87
N LYS A 121 0.96 -4.39 -6.62
CA LYS A 121 2.37 -4.53 -6.30
C LYS A 121 3.10 -3.22 -6.58
N THR A 122 4.09 -2.90 -5.73
CA THR A 122 4.97 -1.73 -5.94
C THR A 122 4.20 -0.44 -6.25
N VAL A 123 3.15 -0.17 -5.48
CA VAL A 123 2.14 0.86 -5.75
C VAL A 123 2.72 2.22 -6.15
N PHE A 124 3.72 2.73 -5.41
CA PHE A 124 4.29 4.05 -5.69
C PHE A 124 5.14 4.10 -6.96
N LEU A 125 5.74 2.97 -7.36
CA LEU A 125 6.53 2.89 -8.60
C LEU A 125 5.67 3.06 -9.86
N ASN A 126 4.35 2.99 -9.73
CA ASN A 126 3.43 3.27 -10.83
C ASN A 126 3.21 4.78 -11.06
N GLY A 127 3.48 5.64 -10.07
CA GLY A 127 3.33 7.08 -10.18
C GLY A 127 4.47 7.73 -10.99
N TYR A 128 4.13 8.66 -11.89
CA TYR A 128 5.12 9.45 -12.62
C TYR A 128 5.54 10.68 -11.82
N ILE A 129 6.81 11.05 -11.92
CA ILE A 129 7.35 12.29 -11.38
C ILE A 129 7.40 13.32 -12.52
N LYS A 130 6.84 14.51 -12.29
CA LYS A 130 6.88 15.62 -13.24
C LYS A 130 8.08 16.54 -13.00
N GLN A 131 8.54 16.62 -11.77
CA GLN A 131 9.66 17.45 -11.35
C GLN A 131 10.98 16.74 -11.63
N GLU A 132 12.05 17.50 -11.86
CA GLU A 132 13.39 16.96 -11.91
C GLU A 132 13.86 16.63 -10.50
N LEU A 133 14.06 15.36 -10.23
CA LEU A 133 14.54 14.86 -8.94
C LEU A 133 15.73 13.93 -9.15
N TYR A 134 16.78 14.18 -8.40
CA TYR A 134 18.01 13.40 -8.41
C TYR A 134 18.18 12.73 -7.05
N MET A 135 18.56 11.47 -7.06
CA MET A 135 18.80 10.67 -5.85
C MET A 135 20.19 10.04 -5.93
N MET A 136 20.87 9.97 -4.81
CA MET A 136 22.14 9.24 -4.70
C MET A 136 21.92 7.77 -5.06
N GLN A 137 22.95 7.13 -5.65
CA GLN A 137 22.92 5.69 -5.82
C GLN A 137 22.85 4.98 -4.46
N LEU A 138 22.32 3.78 -4.48
CA LEU A 138 22.08 3.03 -3.26
C LEU A 138 23.34 2.36 -2.75
N GLU A 139 23.51 2.40 -1.44
CA GLU A 139 24.53 1.64 -0.78
C GLU A 139 24.38 0.13 -1.08
N GLY A 140 25.47 -0.51 -1.47
CA GLY A 140 25.53 -1.91 -1.89
C GLY A 140 25.08 -2.18 -3.34
N PHE A 141 24.57 -1.16 -4.08
CA PHE A 141 24.09 -1.30 -5.45
C PHE A 141 24.59 -0.16 -6.38
N ILE A 142 25.77 0.37 -6.09
CA ILE A 142 26.41 1.39 -6.91
C ILE A 142 26.90 0.75 -8.22
N ASP A 143 26.53 1.33 -9.36
CA ASP A 143 27.02 0.88 -10.66
C ASP A 143 28.53 1.17 -10.81
N PRO A 144 29.39 0.15 -10.98
CA PRO A 144 30.83 0.35 -11.09
C PRO A 144 31.25 1.24 -12.27
N LYS A 145 30.47 1.24 -13.37
CA LYS A 145 30.73 2.06 -14.56
C LYS A 145 30.20 3.48 -14.43
N GLY A 146 29.43 3.75 -13.40
CA GLY A 146 28.78 5.02 -13.17
C GLY A 146 28.83 5.47 -11.69
N ALA A 147 29.91 5.14 -10.97
CA ALA A 147 30.01 5.41 -9.52
C ALA A 147 29.78 6.88 -9.14
N ASN A 148 30.17 7.83 -10.00
CA ASN A 148 29.99 9.27 -9.80
C ASN A 148 28.64 9.80 -10.34
N LYS A 149 27.79 8.93 -10.90
CA LYS A 149 26.47 9.31 -11.40
C LYS A 149 25.42 9.26 -10.32
N VAL A 150 24.32 9.95 -10.58
CA VAL A 150 23.12 9.96 -9.73
C VAL A 150 21.92 9.39 -10.47
N CYS A 151 20.92 8.93 -9.73
CA CYS A 151 19.65 8.45 -10.23
C CYS A 151 18.73 9.63 -10.54
N LYS A 152 18.47 9.95 -11.81
CA LYS A 152 17.40 10.87 -12.20
C LYS A 152 16.09 10.11 -12.14
N LEU A 153 15.21 10.45 -11.18
CA LEU A 153 13.96 9.75 -10.96
C LEU A 153 12.95 10.04 -12.06
N GLN A 154 12.32 9.00 -12.58
CA GLN A 154 11.23 9.07 -13.57
C GLN A 154 9.90 8.63 -12.94
N ARG A 155 9.98 7.81 -11.90
CA ARG A 155 8.85 7.29 -11.14
C ARG A 155 8.98 7.60 -9.67
N SER A 156 7.85 7.65 -9.00
CA SER A 156 7.80 7.80 -7.55
C SER A 156 8.37 6.59 -6.85
N ILE A 157 8.96 6.82 -5.68
CA ILE A 157 9.43 5.77 -4.77
C ILE A 157 8.92 6.04 -3.36
N TYR A 158 9.04 5.05 -2.49
CA TYR A 158 8.74 5.20 -1.08
C TYR A 158 9.55 6.35 -0.47
N GLY A 159 8.94 7.10 0.44
CA GLY A 159 9.57 8.22 1.15
C GLY A 159 9.51 9.58 0.43
N LEU A 160 9.13 9.63 -0.85
CA LEU A 160 8.82 10.89 -1.50
C LEU A 160 7.45 11.39 -1.04
N VAL A 161 7.37 12.66 -0.67
CA VAL A 161 6.14 13.29 -0.14
C VAL A 161 4.99 13.23 -1.15
N GLN A 162 5.31 13.38 -2.45
CA GLN A 162 4.32 13.34 -3.55
C GLN A 162 4.00 11.92 -4.07
N ALA A 163 4.57 10.86 -3.51
CA ALA A 163 4.45 9.52 -4.08
C ALA A 163 3.00 9.00 -4.11
N SER A 164 2.25 9.18 -3.02
CA SER A 164 0.85 8.74 -2.95
C SER A 164 -0.05 9.50 -3.92
N ARG A 165 0.20 10.81 -4.09
CA ARG A 165 -0.54 11.63 -5.06
C ARG A 165 -0.23 11.23 -6.51
N SER A 166 1.04 11.02 -6.84
CA SER A 166 1.45 10.58 -8.18
C SER A 166 0.82 9.24 -8.56
N TRP A 167 0.74 8.32 -7.61
CA TRP A 167 0.02 7.07 -7.77
C TRP A 167 -1.47 7.29 -8.00
N ASN A 168 -2.13 8.08 -7.16
CA ASN A 168 -3.57 8.35 -7.26
C ASN A 168 -3.93 8.97 -8.61
N ILE A 169 -3.15 9.95 -9.09
CA ILE A 169 -3.34 10.57 -10.43
C ILE A 169 -3.21 9.53 -11.54
N ARG A 170 -2.22 8.65 -11.47
CA ARG A 170 -2.03 7.60 -12.46
C ARG A 170 -3.19 6.61 -12.46
N PHE A 171 -3.62 6.18 -11.28
CA PHE A 171 -4.74 5.27 -11.11
C PHE A 171 -6.05 5.88 -11.65
N ASP A 172 -6.38 7.10 -11.23
CA ASP A 172 -7.56 7.84 -11.67
C ASP A 172 -7.63 7.96 -13.19
N SER A 173 -6.51 8.33 -13.82
CA SER A 173 -6.40 8.42 -15.28
C SER A 173 -6.70 7.08 -15.98
N VAL A 174 -6.15 5.97 -15.47
CA VAL A 174 -6.36 4.64 -16.05
C VAL A 174 -7.80 4.19 -15.88
N ILE A 175 -8.37 4.39 -14.69
CA ILE A 175 -9.74 3.95 -14.40
C ILE A 175 -10.78 4.74 -15.19
N LYS A 176 -10.59 6.06 -15.30
CA LYS A 176 -11.46 6.91 -16.13
C LYS A 176 -11.36 6.58 -17.61
N ALA A 177 -10.18 6.23 -18.11
CA ALA A 177 -10.00 5.78 -19.49
C ALA A 177 -10.74 4.45 -19.80
N TYR A 178 -11.00 3.61 -18.79
CA TYR A 178 -11.81 2.41 -18.92
C TYR A 178 -13.32 2.68 -18.80
N GLY A 179 -13.73 3.94 -18.59
CA GLY A 179 -15.12 4.35 -18.51
C GLY A 179 -15.71 4.33 -17.10
N PHE A 180 -14.88 4.31 -16.06
CA PHE A 180 -15.37 4.58 -14.72
C PHE A 180 -15.58 6.07 -14.49
N ILE A 181 -16.57 6.38 -13.68
CA ILE A 181 -16.89 7.74 -13.23
C ILE A 181 -16.61 7.80 -11.72
N GLN A 182 -15.86 8.78 -11.29
CA GLN A 182 -15.59 9.05 -9.89
C GLN A 182 -16.87 9.51 -9.19
N THR A 183 -17.12 9.00 -7.99
CA THR A 183 -18.32 9.33 -7.22
C THR A 183 -18.17 10.73 -6.61
N PHE A 184 -19.26 11.49 -6.61
CA PHE A 184 -19.28 12.80 -5.98
C PHE A 184 -19.03 12.69 -4.47
N GLY A 185 -18.16 13.55 -3.95
CA GLY A 185 -17.81 13.60 -2.52
C GLY A 185 -16.81 12.54 -2.04
N GLU A 186 -16.46 11.52 -2.88
CA GLU A 186 -15.54 10.42 -2.53
C GLU A 186 -14.54 10.16 -3.66
N ALA A 187 -13.39 10.76 -3.54
CA ALA A 187 -12.36 10.72 -4.58
C ALA A 187 -11.75 9.32 -4.85
N CYS A 188 -11.97 8.35 -3.97
CA CYS A 188 -11.43 7.00 -4.08
C CYS A 188 -12.48 5.96 -4.48
N ILE A 189 -13.70 6.38 -4.79
CA ILE A 189 -14.79 5.49 -5.22
C ILE A 189 -15.16 5.81 -6.66
N TYR A 190 -15.19 4.77 -7.47
CA TYR A 190 -15.52 4.84 -8.87
C TYR A 190 -16.67 3.89 -9.19
N LYS A 191 -17.55 4.29 -10.11
CA LYS A 191 -18.69 3.51 -10.59
C LYS A 191 -18.60 3.35 -12.10
N LYS A 192 -18.91 2.16 -12.59
CA LYS A 192 -19.13 1.89 -14.02
C LYS A 192 -20.41 1.12 -14.20
N VAL A 193 -21.19 1.51 -15.22
CA VAL A 193 -22.44 0.84 -15.60
C VAL A 193 -22.37 0.50 -17.09
N SER A 194 -22.80 -0.69 -17.44
CA SER A 194 -22.90 -1.16 -18.82
C SER A 194 -24.14 -2.04 -18.97
N GLY A 195 -25.19 -1.51 -19.56
CA GLY A 195 -26.50 -2.18 -19.56
C GLY A 195 -27.01 -2.40 -18.13
N SER A 196 -27.28 -3.66 -17.77
CA SER A 196 -27.70 -4.07 -16.43
C SER A 196 -26.52 -4.34 -15.47
N SER A 197 -25.28 -4.39 -16.00
CA SER A 197 -24.10 -4.68 -15.21
C SER A 197 -23.58 -3.41 -14.51
N VAL A 198 -23.34 -3.51 -13.21
CA VAL A 198 -22.84 -2.41 -12.37
C VAL A 198 -21.58 -2.86 -11.64
N ALA A 199 -20.57 -2.03 -11.66
CA ALA A 199 -19.35 -2.23 -10.87
C ALA A 199 -18.99 -0.96 -10.09
N PHE A 200 -18.58 -1.16 -8.84
CA PHE A 200 -17.96 -0.16 -8.00
C PHE A 200 -16.51 -0.58 -7.73
N LEU A 201 -15.62 0.38 -7.74
CA LEU A 201 -14.23 0.20 -7.42
C LEU A 201 -13.85 1.18 -6.32
N ILE A 202 -13.26 0.68 -5.23
CA ILE A 202 -12.79 1.47 -4.10
C ILE A 202 -11.29 1.29 -4.00
N LEU A 203 -10.56 2.40 -4.12
CA LEU A 203 -9.11 2.43 -3.95
C LEU A 203 -8.75 2.80 -2.51
N TYR A 204 -7.92 1.97 -1.88
CA TYR A 204 -7.29 2.29 -0.60
C TYR A 204 -5.79 2.02 -0.66
N VAL A 205 -5.01 3.03 -0.97
CA VAL A 205 -3.56 2.98 -1.17
C VAL A 205 -3.16 1.95 -2.23
N ASP A 206 -2.86 0.72 -1.82
CA ASP A 206 -2.46 -0.42 -2.65
C ASP A 206 -3.57 -1.45 -2.85
N LYS A 207 -4.67 -1.34 -2.11
CA LYS A 207 -5.78 -2.29 -2.13
C LYS A 207 -6.96 -1.75 -2.94
N ILE A 208 -7.52 -2.63 -3.74
CA ILE A 208 -8.72 -2.36 -4.50
C ILE A 208 -9.81 -3.32 -4.07
N LEU A 209 -10.97 -2.77 -3.71
CA LEU A 209 -12.20 -3.52 -3.56
C LEU A 209 -13.01 -3.35 -4.84
N LEU A 210 -13.39 -4.45 -5.47
CA LEU A 210 -14.21 -4.49 -6.67
C LEU A 210 -15.54 -5.16 -6.33
N ILE A 211 -16.62 -4.42 -6.49
CA ILE A 211 -17.99 -4.82 -6.10
C ILE A 211 -18.89 -4.73 -7.33
N GLY A 212 -19.73 -5.74 -7.59
CA GLY A 212 -20.67 -5.68 -8.70
C GLY A 212 -21.56 -6.90 -8.80
N ASN A 213 -22.53 -6.84 -9.72
CA ASN A 213 -23.57 -7.84 -9.90
C ASN A 213 -23.28 -8.86 -11.01
N ASP A 214 -22.23 -8.66 -11.79
CA ASP A 214 -21.93 -9.47 -12.97
C ASP A 214 -20.47 -9.92 -12.94
N THR A 215 -20.26 -11.23 -12.78
CA THR A 215 -18.93 -11.83 -12.65
C THR A 215 -18.09 -11.71 -13.92
N GLU A 216 -18.70 -11.79 -15.10
CA GLU A 216 -17.99 -11.65 -16.38
C GLU A 216 -17.52 -10.20 -16.56
N PHE A 217 -18.38 -9.24 -16.28
CA PHE A 217 -18.04 -7.82 -16.29
C PHE A 217 -16.91 -7.48 -15.30
N LEU A 218 -16.96 -8.03 -14.08
CA LEU A 218 -15.91 -7.86 -13.08
C LEU A 218 -14.58 -8.51 -13.51
N ASN A 219 -14.61 -9.69 -14.15
CA ASN A 219 -13.41 -10.33 -14.71
C ASN A 219 -12.79 -9.49 -15.83
N GLY A 220 -13.61 -8.86 -16.68
CA GLY A 220 -13.16 -7.90 -17.68
C GLY A 220 -12.41 -6.71 -17.05
N ILE A 221 -12.92 -6.19 -15.94
CA ILE A 221 -12.27 -5.11 -15.17
C ILE A 221 -10.95 -5.58 -14.57
N LYS A 222 -10.91 -6.77 -13.94
CA LYS A 222 -9.66 -7.37 -13.44
C LYS A 222 -8.61 -7.52 -14.54
N GLY A 223 -9.03 -8.01 -15.72
CA GLY A 223 -8.16 -8.15 -16.89
C GLY A 223 -7.57 -6.81 -17.34
N TYR A 224 -8.37 -5.76 -17.35
CA TYR A 224 -7.92 -4.41 -17.67
C TYR A 224 -6.93 -3.86 -16.63
N LEU A 225 -7.22 -4.04 -15.34
CA LEU A 225 -6.33 -3.63 -14.25
C LEU A 225 -4.98 -4.34 -14.35
N ASN A 226 -4.96 -5.66 -14.59
CA ASN A 226 -3.75 -6.45 -14.74
C ASN A 226 -2.88 -6.06 -15.95
N LYS A 227 -3.49 -5.51 -17.02
CA LYS A 227 -2.76 -4.97 -18.17
C LYS A 227 -2.03 -3.65 -17.86
N ASN A 228 -2.54 -2.87 -16.92
CA ASN A 228 -2.03 -1.54 -16.61
C ASN A 228 -1.14 -1.49 -15.37
N PHE A 229 -1.32 -2.44 -14.45
CA PHE A 229 -0.63 -2.51 -13.16
C PHE A 229 -0.25 -3.95 -12.84
N SER A 230 0.87 -4.14 -12.15
CA SER A 230 1.20 -5.45 -11.58
C SER A 230 0.32 -5.71 -10.37
N MET A 231 -0.63 -6.64 -10.50
CA MET A 231 -1.65 -6.90 -9.48
C MET A 231 -1.54 -8.32 -8.92
N LYS A 232 -2.05 -8.49 -7.72
CA LYS A 232 -2.36 -9.79 -7.13
C LYS A 232 -3.86 -9.86 -6.91
N ASP A 233 -4.53 -10.83 -7.53
CA ASP A 233 -5.92 -11.15 -7.22
C ASP A 233 -5.97 -11.92 -5.90
N LEU A 234 -6.77 -11.44 -4.97
CA LEU A 234 -6.97 -12.05 -3.65
C LEU A 234 -8.30 -12.81 -3.56
N GLY A 235 -9.07 -12.84 -4.66
CA GLY A 235 -10.38 -13.47 -4.71
C GLY A 235 -11.46 -12.70 -3.95
N GLU A 236 -12.35 -13.43 -3.28
CA GLU A 236 -13.40 -12.84 -2.43
C GLU A 236 -12.77 -12.11 -1.25
N ALA A 237 -13.32 -10.93 -0.92
CA ALA A 237 -12.79 -10.07 0.12
C ALA A 237 -13.03 -10.66 1.51
N ALA A 238 -11.99 -11.22 2.12
CA ALA A 238 -12.03 -11.75 3.48
C ALA A 238 -11.56 -10.75 4.54
N TYR A 239 -10.74 -9.78 4.14
CA TYR A 239 -10.21 -8.75 5.05
C TYR A 239 -10.08 -7.41 4.34
N ILE A 240 -10.50 -6.34 5.00
CA ILE A 240 -10.23 -4.98 4.56
C ILE A 240 -9.71 -4.14 5.74
N LEU A 241 -8.58 -3.44 5.54
CA LEU A 241 -7.97 -2.59 6.58
C LEU A 241 -7.72 -3.31 7.91
N GLY A 242 -7.43 -4.60 7.88
CA GLY A 242 -7.27 -5.43 9.08
C GLY A 242 -8.59 -5.86 9.74
N ILE A 243 -9.74 -5.45 9.18
CA ILE A 243 -11.08 -5.86 9.61
C ILE A 243 -11.45 -7.12 8.84
N LYS A 244 -11.82 -8.19 9.54
CA LYS A 244 -12.32 -9.42 8.95
C LYS A 244 -13.73 -9.20 8.45
N ILE A 245 -14.00 -9.67 7.23
CA ILE A 245 -15.33 -9.67 6.63
C ILE A 245 -15.85 -11.10 6.71
N TYR A 246 -17.00 -11.28 7.35
CA TYR A 246 -17.78 -12.50 7.29
C TYR A 246 -19.04 -12.22 6.49
N ARG A 247 -19.37 -13.11 5.54
CA ARG A 247 -20.57 -12.96 4.70
C ARG A 247 -21.38 -14.25 4.72
N ASP A 248 -22.68 -14.11 4.97
CA ASP A 248 -23.67 -15.16 4.82
C ASP A 248 -24.73 -14.70 3.80
N ARG A 249 -24.61 -15.20 2.57
CA ARG A 249 -25.51 -14.83 1.48
C ARG A 249 -26.95 -15.31 1.73
N SER A 250 -27.11 -16.49 2.36
CA SER A 250 -28.42 -17.07 2.63
C SER A 250 -29.25 -16.22 3.58
N ARG A 251 -28.58 -15.46 4.46
CA ARG A 251 -29.19 -14.58 5.45
C ARG A 251 -29.11 -13.10 5.09
N CYS A 252 -28.57 -12.77 3.90
CA CYS A 252 -28.27 -11.40 3.49
C CYS A 252 -27.49 -10.64 4.59
N LEU A 253 -26.50 -11.32 5.20
CA LEU A 253 -25.74 -10.81 6.33
C LEU A 253 -24.28 -10.55 5.95
N ILE A 254 -23.76 -9.42 6.40
CA ILE A 254 -22.33 -9.14 6.45
C ILE A 254 -21.94 -8.69 7.85
N GLU A 255 -20.86 -9.24 8.37
CA GLU A 255 -20.32 -8.91 9.69
C GLU A 255 -18.88 -8.45 9.57
N LEU A 256 -18.53 -7.40 10.28
CA LEU A 256 -17.19 -6.84 10.34
C LEU A 256 -16.59 -7.06 11.72
N SER A 257 -15.44 -7.74 11.79
CA SER A 257 -14.81 -8.08 13.07
C SER A 257 -13.34 -7.65 13.11
N GLN A 258 -12.93 -7.11 14.26
CA GLN A 258 -11.54 -6.78 14.57
C GLN A 258 -10.91 -7.78 15.56
N SER A 259 -11.48 -8.95 15.76
CA SER A 259 -11.02 -9.94 16.73
C SER A 259 -9.53 -10.23 16.64
N THR A 260 -9.02 -10.50 15.43
CA THR A 260 -7.59 -10.77 15.19
C THR A 260 -6.69 -9.60 15.62
N TYR A 261 -7.14 -8.36 15.45
CA TYR A 261 -6.39 -7.18 15.90
C TYR A 261 -6.42 -7.07 17.43
N LEU A 262 -7.58 -7.26 18.04
CA LEU A 262 -7.74 -7.23 19.49
C LEU A 262 -6.87 -8.29 20.17
N ASP A 263 -6.86 -9.52 19.65
CA ASP A 263 -6.00 -10.59 20.15
C ASP A 263 -4.51 -10.22 20.09
N LYS A 264 -4.07 -9.62 18.99
CA LYS A 264 -2.68 -9.13 18.88
C LYS A 264 -2.37 -8.04 19.90
N VAL A 265 -3.29 -7.11 20.14
CA VAL A 265 -3.12 -6.05 21.14
C VAL A 265 -3.07 -6.65 22.54
N LEU A 266 -3.98 -7.54 22.87
CA LEU A 266 -4.02 -8.21 24.19
C LEU A 266 -2.73 -8.99 24.44
N LYS A 267 -2.27 -9.78 23.46
CA LYS A 267 -0.98 -10.50 23.56
C LYS A 267 0.21 -9.55 23.74
N LYS A 268 0.26 -8.45 22.98
CA LYS A 268 1.33 -7.44 23.09
C LYS A 268 1.43 -6.87 24.50
N PHE A 269 0.32 -6.64 25.17
CA PHE A 269 0.28 -6.11 26.51
C PHE A 269 0.18 -7.20 27.60
N LYS A 270 0.33 -8.49 27.23
CA LYS A 270 0.23 -9.64 28.15
C LYS A 270 -1.12 -9.68 28.91
N MET A 271 -2.17 -9.31 28.22
CA MET A 271 -3.54 -9.25 28.74
C MET A 271 -4.47 -10.32 28.14
N ASP A 272 -3.95 -11.26 27.38
CA ASP A 272 -4.69 -12.35 26.72
C ASP A 272 -5.42 -13.25 27.71
N GLN A 273 -4.91 -13.38 28.96
CA GLN A 273 -5.54 -14.13 30.05
C GLN A 273 -6.29 -13.22 31.04
N SER A 274 -6.42 -11.92 30.76
CA SER A 274 -7.10 -10.99 31.65
C SER A 274 -8.63 -11.18 31.62
N LYS A 275 -9.28 -11.00 32.76
CA LYS A 275 -10.75 -11.01 32.83
C LYS A 275 -11.31 -9.69 32.29
N LYS A 276 -12.48 -9.76 31.66
CA LYS A 276 -13.23 -8.56 31.29
C LYS A 276 -13.50 -7.73 32.53
N GLY A 277 -13.16 -6.45 32.51
CA GLY A 277 -13.47 -5.45 33.52
C GLY A 277 -14.36 -4.35 32.94
N PHE A 278 -14.96 -3.57 33.82
CA PHE A 278 -15.65 -2.34 33.44
C PHE A 278 -14.59 -1.27 33.10
N LEU A 279 -14.89 -0.42 32.13
CA LEU A 279 -14.08 0.78 31.90
C LEU A 279 -14.04 1.60 33.17
N PRO A 280 -12.85 2.03 33.66
CA PRO A 280 -12.77 2.94 34.77
C PRO A 280 -13.40 4.27 34.37
N VAL A 281 -14.63 4.50 34.79
CA VAL A 281 -15.33 5.78 34.62
C VAL A 281 -15.01 6.64 35.81
N LEU A 282 -14.37 7.78 35.58
CA LEU A 282 -14.27 8.79 36.65
C LEU A 282 -15.66 9.25 36.99
N GLN A 283 -16.02 9.13 38.27
CA GLN A 283 -17.31 9.64 38.77
C GLN A 283 -17.45 11.13 38.43
N GLY A 284 -18.55 11.49 37.75
CA GLY A 284 -18.83 12.89 37.38
C GLY A 284 -18.49 13.31 35.94
N VAL A 285 -17.89 12.46 35.15
CA VAL A 285 -17.67 12.78 33.72
C VAL A 285 -18.88 12.31 32.91
N LYS A 286 -19.68 13.25 32.41
CA LYS A 286 -20.70 12.97 31.38
C LYS A 286 -19.95 12.88 30.04
N LEU A 287 -19.93 11.70 29.42
CA LEU A 287 -19.53 11.53 28.05
C LEU A 287 -20.58 12.20 27.16
N SER A 288 -20.21 13.30 26.51
CA SER A 288 -21.02 14.01 25.50
C SER A 288 -20.87 13.35 24.14
#